data_c582333491d160951f843f17781cd23c
#
_entry.id   c582333491d160951f843f17781cd23c
#
_cell.length_a   1.000
_cell.length_b   1.000
_cell.length_c   1.000
_cell.angle_alpha   90.00
_cell.angle_beta   90.00
_cell.angle_gamma   90.00
#
_symmetry.space_group_name_H-M   'P 1'
#
loop_
_entity.id
_entity.type
_entity.pdbx_description
1 polymer ?
#
loop_
_entity_poly.entity_id
_entity_poly.type
_entity_poly.pdbx_seq_one_letter_code
_entity_poly.pdbx_strand_id
1 'polypeptide(L)'
;MADTLTRLPDIVDPQIVEIFDQTKDQLSSEMQYGKLGFEDYSPSIPDPSFSSISGLSVAQLTLEGNPYSNEDRTQGYDVQITVQKWTKMCTYTEELIHWIMQGNKEKAQEFREGVEAVNQSLYERVDTQAARLLYLAHTTTHQTGGDAVSLANAAHPSTEPGVATQRNIPPTAEGHVPLSYTALVNARNRINRFYDLKGIQLKRARNLKLLIPLELEDTAKRLLYTPKLPGTDLNDNNTLSGLTYQVVDWQPSTRSTQWAL
;
A
#
# COMPACT_ATOMS: atom_id res chain seq x y z
N MET A 1 37.19 -27.96 -26.97
CA MET A 1 36.78 -26.62 -26.54
C MET A 1 35.29 -26.30 -26.78
N ALA A 2 34.57 -27.02 -27.62
CA ALA A 2 33.13 -26.78 -27.83
C ALA A 2 32.20 -27.33 -26.73
N ASP A 3 32.74 -28.23 -25.88
CA ASP A 3 31.93 -28.94 -24.87
C ASP A 3 31.72 -28.14 -23.56
N THR A 4 32.50 -27.09 -23.36
CA THR A 4 32.43 -26.23 -22.15
C THR A 4 31.31 -25.21 -22.22
N LEU A 5 31.01 -24.68 -23.40
CA LEU A 5 29.95 -23.67 -23.59
C LEU A 5 28.53 -24.24 -23.44
N THR A 6 28.35 -25.53 -23.77
CA THR A 6 27.06 -26.23 -23.68
C THR A 6 26.68 -26.57 -22.22
N ARG A 7 27.66 -26.65 -21.31
CA ARG A 7 27.45 -26.96 -19.88
C ARG A 7 27.35 -25.73 -18.97
N LEU A 8 27.63 -24.56 -19.50
CA LEU A 8 27.58 -23.29 -18.76
C LEU A 8 26.19 -23.00 -18.17
N PRO A 9 25.10 -23.12 -18.93
CA PRO A 9 23.75 -22.93 -18.37
C PRO A 9 23.46 -23.92 -17.23
N ASP A 10 23.83 -25.18 -17.39
CA ASP A 10 23.54 -26.25 -16.39
C ASP A 10 24.24 -26.04 -15.05
N ILE A 11 25.35 -25.27 -15.00
CA ILE A 11 26.10 -24.99 -13.77
C ILE A 11 25.68 -23.66 -13.15
N VAL A 12 25.43 -22.67 -13.99
CA VAL A 12 25.14 -21.28 -13.55
C VAL A 12 23.67 -21.13 -13.13
N ASP A 13 22.73 -21.73 -13.85
CA ASP A 13 21.30 -21.64 -13.56
C ASP A 13 20.92 -22.12 -12.15
N PRO A 14 21.40 -23.29 -11.66
CA PRO A 14 21.10 -23.75 -10.31
C PRO A 14 21.64 -22.81 -9.23
N GLN A 15 22.86 -22.24 -9.44
CA GLN A 15 23.45 -21.30 -8.50
C GLN A 15 22.67 -19.97 -8.44
N ILE A 16 22.20 -19.49 -9.59
CA ILE A 16 21.34 -18.29 -9.65
C ILE A 16 20.06 -18.54 -8.87
N VAL A 17 19.38 -19.65 -9.10
CA VAL A 17 18.14 -20.01 -8.40
C VAL A 17 18.38 -20.08 -6.89
N GLU A 18 19.46 -20.73 -6.47
CA GLU A 18 19.81 -20.83 -5.03
C GLU A 18 20.05 -19.45 -4.40
N ILE A 19 20.77 -18.54 -5.08
CA ILE A 19 21.01 -17.17 -4.60
C ILE A 19 19.68 -16.39 -4.52
N PHE A 20 18.82 -16.51 -5.53
CA PHE A 20 17.51 -15.90 -5.52
C PHE A 20 16.65 -16.39 -4.35
N ASP A 21 16.62 -17.68 -4.10
CA ASP A 21 15.85 -18.26 -3.00
C ASP A 21 16.39 -17.83 -1.64
N GLN A 22 17.71 -17.81 -1.44
CA GLN A 22 18.34 -17.36 -0.19
C GLN A 22 18.08 -15.87 0.08
N THR A 23 18.14 -15.00 -0.94
CA THR A 23 17.91 -13.57 -0.78
C THR A 23 16.44 -13.21 -0.72
N LYS A 24 15.55 -14.01 -1.30
CA LYS A 24 14.11 -13.78 -1.30
C LYS A 24 13.54 -13.68 0.10
N ASP A 25 13.83 -14.63 0.97
CA ASP A 25 13.28 -14.67 2.32
C ASP A 25 13.77 -13.48 3.16
N GLN A 26 15.04 -13.11 3.02
CA GLN A 26 15.60 -11.93 3.68
C GLN A 26 14.90 -10.66 3.17
N LEU A 27 14.91 -10.40 1.87
CA LEU A 27 14.34 -9.22 1.27
C LEU A 27 12.84 -9.10 1.51
N SER A 28 12.09 -10.22 1.44
CA SER A 28 10.65 -10.20 1.72
C SER A 28 10.33 -9.76 3.15
N SER A 29 11.19 -10.09 4.13
CA SER A 29 11.01 -9.65 5.52
C SER A 29 11.29 -8.16 5.71
N GLU A 30 12.12 -7.57 4.87
CA GLU A 30 12.51 -6.15 4.90
C GLU A 30 11.52 -5.26 4.15
N MET A 31 10.74 -5.83 3.23
CA MET A 31 9.80 -5.08 2.40
C MET A 31 8.76 -4.30 3.22
N GLN A 32 8.48 -3.10 2.75
CA GLN A 32 7.56 -2.20 3.43
C GLN A 32 6.11 -2.37 2.99
N TYR A 33 5.85 -2.81 1.74
CA TYR A 33 4.50 -2.86 1.20
C TYR A 33 3.53 -3.64 2.09
N GLY A 34 3.93 -4.81 2.64
CA GLY A 34 3.11 -5.58 3.57
C GLY A 34 2.86 -4.85 4.90
N LYS A 35 3.84 -4.06 5.37
CA LYS A 35 3.69 -3.22 6.57
C LYS A 35 2.75 -2.03 6.34
N LEU A 36 2.63 -1.58 5.09
CA LEU A 36 1.71 -0.51 4.66
C LEU A 36 0.26 -1.01 4.47
N GLY A 37 0.01 -2.30 4.56
CA GLY A 37 -1.31 -2.89 4.44
C GLY A 37 -1.66 -3.36 3.04
N PHE A 38 -0.69 -3.46 2.14
CA PHE A 38 -0.88 -4.10 0.83
C PHE A 38 -0.76 -5.61 0.96
N GLU A 39 -1.61 -6.31 0.24
CA GLU A 39 -1.65 -7.77 0.20
C GLU A 39 -1.27 -8.27 -1.19
N ASP A 40 -0.59 -9.41 -1.24
CA ASP A 40 -0.27 -10.08 -2.50
C ASP A 40 -1.51 -10.69 -3.12
N TYR A 41 -1.77 -10.36 -4.36
CA TYR A 41 -2.83 -10.93 -5.15
C TYR A 41 -2.28 -11.57 -6.42
N SER A 42 -2.53 -12.86 -6.60
CA SER A 42 -2.14 -13.61 -7.79
C SER A 42 -3.35 -13.77 -8.71
N PRO A 43 -3.51 -12.92 -9.73
CA PRO A 43 -4.66 -12.99 -10.62
C PRO A 43 -4.58 -14.22 -11.53
N SER A 44 -5.73 -14.86 -11.78
CA SER A 44 -5.85 -15.96 -12.74
C SER A 44 -5.86 -15.49 -14.21
N ILE A 45 -6.12 -14.18 -14.41
CA ILE A 45 -6.20 -13.53 -15.72
C ILE A 45 -5.29 -12.29 -15.73
N PRO A 46 -4.72 -11.91 -16.89
CA PRO A 46 -3.77 -10.81 -16.98
C PRO A 46 -4.29 -9.46 -16.49
N ASP A 47 -5.55 -9.14 -16.78
CA ASP A 47 -6.17 -7.86 -16.43
C ASP A 47 -7.43 -8.12 -15.58
N PRO A 48 -7.29 -8.34 -14.27
CA PRO A 48 -8.43 -8.60 -13.40
C PRO A 48 -9.29 -7.36 -13.25
N SER A 49 -10.61 -7.55 -13.30
CA SER A 49 -11.59 -6.53 -12.99
C SER A 49 -12.23 -6.80 -11.63
N PHE A 50 -12.37 -5.75 -10.85
CA PHE A 50 -13.02 -5.79 -9.54
C PHE A 50 -14.27 -4.94 -9.58
N SER A 51 -15.41 -5.55 -9.26
CA SER A 51 -16.70 -4.87 -9.20
C SER A 51 -17.14 -4.76 -7.75
N SER A 52 -17.52 -3.57 -7.33
CA SER A 52 -18.18 -3.39 -6.06
C SER A 52 -19.66 -3.75 -6.18
N ILE A 53 -20.23 -4.34 -5.13
CA ILE A 53 -21.65 -4.68 -5.08
C ILE A 53 -22.22 -4.04 -3.81
N SER A 54 -23.37 -3.35 -3.93
CA SER A 54 -24.02 -2.74 -2.79
C SER A 54 -24.51 -3.79 -1.78
N GLY A 55 -24.54 -3.43 -0.50
CA GLY A 55 -25.32 -4.12 0.51
C GLY A 55 -26.82 -4.02 0.26
N LEU A 56 -27.61 -4.51 1.20
CA LEU A 56 -29.03 -4.22 1.29
C LEU A 56 -29.24 -3.08 2.28
N SER A 57 -30.33 -2.32 2.13
CA SER A 57 -30.72 -1.30 3.10
C SER A 57 -31.07 -1.90 4.47
N VAL A 58 -31.26 -1.05 5.47
CA VAL A 58 -31.65 -1.51 6.80
C VAL A 58 -33.05 -2.12 6.72
N ALA A 59 -33.22 -3.29 7.34
CA ALA A 59 -34.51 -3.97 7.39
C ALA A 59 -35.62 -3.07 7.98
N GLN A 60 -36.77 -3.04 7.30
CA GLN A 60 -37.93 -2.24 7.70
C GLN A 60 -38.92 -3.04 8.56
N LEU A 61 -39.58 -2.36 9.47
CA LEU A 61 -40.65 -2.96 10.23
C LEU A 61 -41.84 -3.23 9.29
N THR A 62 -42.22 -4.48 9.14
CA THR A 62 -43.41 -4.88 8.38
C THR A 62 -44.51 -5.32 9.35
N LEU A 63 -45.67 -4.69 9.25
CA LEU A 63 -46.83 -5.08 10.05
C LEU A 63 -47.48 -6.34 9.48
N GLU A 64 -48.19 -7.09 10.34
CA GLU A 64 -48.87 -8.30 9.95
C GLU A 64 -49.88 -8.02 8.80
N GLY A 65 -49.80 -8.84 7.76
CA GLY A 65 -50.63 -8.67 6.54
C GLY A 65 -50.06 -7.79 5.45
N ASN A 66 -48.93 -7.08 5.66
CA ASN A 66 -48.27 -6.30 4.63
C ASN A 66 -47.25 -7.12 3.87
N PRO A 67 -47.00 -6.84 2.57
CA PRO A 67 -45.98 -7.50 1.79
C PRO A 67 -44.58 -7.14 2.35
N TYR A 68 -43.65 -8.08 2.28
CA TYR A 68 -42.26 -7.85 2.64
C TYR A 68 -41.59 -6.85 1.65
N SER A 69 -40.71 -6.02 2.19
CA SER A 69 -39.89 -5.16 1.38
C SER A 69 -38.90 -6.01 0.57
N ASN A 70 -38.93 -5.92 -0.74
CA ASN A 70 -37.96 -6.54 -1.64
C ASN A 70 -36.97 -5.50 -2.12
N GLU A 71 -35.68 -5.80 -2.07
CA GLU A 71 -34.61 -4.95 -2.53
C GLU A 71 -33.54 -5.80 -3.21
N ASP A 72 -33.14 -5.39 -4.40
CA ASP A 72 -32.06 -6.03 -5.13
C ASP A 72 -30.72 -5.35 -4.83
N ARG A 73 -29.65 -6.15 -4.89
CA ARG A 73 -28.28 -5.62 -4.81
C ARG A 73 -27.92 -4.95 -6.15
N THR A 74 -27.34 -3.76 -6.06
CA THR A 74 -26.93 -3.02 -7.25
C THR A 74 -25.42 -3.13 -7.41
N GLN A 75 -24.96 -3.14 -8.66
CA GLN A 75 -23.55 -3.07 -8.99
C GLN A 75 -23.07 -1.62 -8.80
N GLY A 76 -21.97 -1.46 -8.09
CA GLY A 76 -21.32 -0.17 -7.90
C GLY A 76 -20.26 0.08 -8.98
N TYR A 77 -19.11 0.56 -8.57
CA TYR A 77 -17.99 0.85 -9.47
C TYR A 77 -17.22 -0.38 -9.90
N ASP A 78 -16.75 -0.36 -11.14
CA ASP A 78 -15.83 -1.36 -11.70
C ASP A 78 -14.43 -0.75 -11.80
N VAL A 79 -13.43 -1.51 -11.38
CA VAL A 79 -12.02 -1.15 -11.52
C VAL A 79 -11.30 -2.26 -12.26
N GLN A 80 -10.65 -1.93 -13.37
CA GLN A 80 -9.77 -2.84 -14.08
C GLN A 80 -8.31 -2.51 -13.74
N ILE A 81 -7.55 -3.51 -13.34
CA ILE A 81 -6.13 -3.36 -13.02
C ILE A 81 -5.31 -4.00 -14.13
N THR A 82 -4.50 -3.19 -14.82
CA THR A 82 -3.57 -3.68 -15.84
C THR A 82 -2.29 -4.16 -15.18
N VAL A 83 -1.96 -5.42 -15.38
CA VAL A 83 -0.72 -6.02 -14.88
C VAL A 83 0.48 -5.50 -15.67
N GLN A 84 1.48 -4.98 -14.98
CA GLN A 84 2.72 -4.49 -15.57
C GLN A 84 3.87 -5.46 -15.27
N LYS A 85 4.66 -5.77 -16.30
CA LYS A 85 5.85 -6.61 -16.16
C LYS A 85 7.09 -5.74 -15.93
N TRP A 86 7.78 -5.99 -14.84
CA TRP A 86 9.05 -5.35 -14.53
C TRP A 86 10.19 -6.35 -14.71
N THR A 87 11.25 -5.93 -15.39
CA THR A 87 12.40 -6.79 -15.67
C THR A 87 13.68 -6.03 -15.39
N LYS A 88 14.69 -6.72 -14.91
CA LYS A 88 16.04 -6.22 -14.74
C LYS A 88 17.01 -7.28 -15.28
N MET A 89 18.07 -6.86 -15.92
CA MET A 89 19.10 -7.73 -16.45
C MET A 89 20.46 -7.31 -15.91
N CYS A 90 21.27 -8.29 -15.54
CA CYS A 90 22.68 -8.14 -15.29
C CYS A 90 23.44 -8.95 -16.35
N THR A 91 24.46 -8.38 -16.94
CA THR A 91 25.29 -9.04 -17.97
C THR A 91 26.65 -9.35 -17.39
N TYR A 92 27.10 -10.57 -17.65
CA TYR A 92 28.42 -11.04 -17.25
C TYR A 92 29.25 -11.36 -18.49
N THR A 93 30.56 -11.09 -18.40
CA THR A 93 31.50 -11.46 -19.46
C THR A 93 31.81 -12.95 -19.40
N GLU A 94 32.10 -13.55 -20.55
CA GLU A 94 32.54 -14.93 -20.66
C GLU A 94 33.80 -15.20 -19.82
N GLU A 95 34.68 -14.22 -19.76
CA GLU A 95 35.91 -14.29 -18.94
C GLU A 95 35.59 -14.44 -17.45
N LEU A 96 34.62 -13.68 -16.92
CA LEU A 96 34.20 -13.80 -15.51
C LEU A 96 33.74 -15.22 -15.20
N ILE A 97 32.90 -15.77 -16.07
CA ILE A 97 32.37 -17.14 -15.91
C ILE A 97 33.51 -18.16 -15.97
N HIS A 98 34.46 -17.97 -16.88
CA HIS A 98 35.63 -18.83 -16.98
C HIS A 98 36.49 -18.80 -15.68
N TRP A 99 36.72 -17.62 -15.10
CA TRP A 99 37.43 -17.49 -13.83
C TRP A 99 36.70 -18.17 -12.66
N ILE A 100 35.38 -18.09 -12.62
CA ILE A 100 34.57 -18.79 -11.62
C ILE A 100 34.73 -20.29 -11.76
N MET A 101 34.69 -20.83 -12.97
CA MET A 101 34.88 -22.26 -13.24
C MET A 101 36.27 -22.76 -12.85
N GLN A 102 37.30 -21.88 -12.85
CA GLN A 102 38.64 -22.16 -12.36
C GLN A 102 38.78 -22.10 -10.84
N GLY A 103 37.70 -21.81 -10.13
CA GLY A 103 37.65 -21.74 -8.67
C GLY A 103 38.12 -20.42 -8.06
N ASN A 104 38.10 -19.33 -8.83
CA ASN A 104 38.42 -18.00 -8.31
C ASN A 104 37.28 -17.50 -7.41
N LYS A 105 37.53 -17.45 -6.10
CA LYS A 105 36.52 -17.09 -5.09
C LYS A 105 36.08 -15.62 -5.17
N GLU A 106 36.98 -14.71 -5.52
CA GLU A 106 36.65 -13.29 -5.65
C GLU A 106 35.67 -13.06 -6.80
N LYS A 107 35.90 -13.73 -7.93
CA LYS A 107 35.01 -13.65 -9.09
C LYS A 107 33.66 -14.34 -8.88
N ALA A 108 33.65 -15.41 -8.10
CA ALA A 108 32.40 -16.05 -7.66
C ALA A 108 31.58 -15.13 -6.74
N GLN A 109 32.25 -14.38 -5.87
CA GLN A 109 31.59 -13.39 -5.01
C GLN A 109 31.03 -12.21 -5.81
N GLU A 110 31.79 -11.69 -6.77
CA GLU A 110 31.35 -10.61 -7.68
C GLU A 110 30.08 -11.02 -8.47
N PHE A 111 30.05 -12.27 -8.94
CA PHE A 111 28.87 -12.81 -9.61
C PHE A 111 27.67 -12.87 -8.66
N ARG A 112 27.86 -13.39 -7.45
CA ARG A 112 26.80 -13.47 -6.42
C ARG A 112 26.22 -12.11 -6.09
N GLU A 113 27.06 -11.11 -5.83
CA GLU A 113 26.65 -9.75 -5.55
C GLU A 113 25.83 -9.12 -6.71
N GLY A 114 26.20 -9.43 -7.95
CA GLY A 114 25.43 -8.99 -9.10
C GLY A 114 24.04 -9.61 -9.19
N VAL A 115 23.89 -10.90 -8.88
CA VAL A 115 22.58 -11.58 -8.82
C VAL A 115 21.74 -11.03 -7.65
N GLU A 116 22.34 -10.84 -6.49
CA GLU A 116 21.70 -10.24 -5.33
C GLU A 116 21.22 -8.82 -5.62
N ALA A 117 22.00 -8.00 -6.30
CA ALA A 117 21.64 -6.64 -6.70
C ALA A 117 20.46 -6.61 -7.69
N VAL A 118 20.34 -7.58 -8.60
CA VAL A 118 19.17 -7.70 -9.48
C VAL A 118 17.92 -7.99 -8.64
N ASN A 119 18.01 -8.94 -7.73
CA ASN A 119 16.93 -9.33 -6.85
C ASN A 119 16.48 -8.13 -6.00
N GLN A 120 17.42 -7.47 -5.31
CA GLN A 120 17.14 -6.27 -4.52
C GLN A 120 16.43 -5.18 -5.36
N SER A 121 16.89 -4.93 -6.60
CA SER A 121 16.28 -3.89 -7.44
C SER A 121 14.83 -4.18 -7.81
N LEU A 122 14.42 -5.45 -7.89
CA LEU A 122 13.03 -5.85 -8.12
C LEU A 122 12.17 -5.61 -6.88
N TYR A 123 12.67 -5.97 -5.70
CA TYR A 123 11.98 -5.73 -4.42
C TYR A 123 11.83 -4.23 -4.11
N GLU A 124 12.89 -3.45 -4.29
CA GLU A 124 12.85 -1.99 -4.16
C GLU A 124 11.82 -1.36 -5.11
N ARG A 125 11.62 -1.95 -6.28
CA ARG A 125 10.58 -1.49 -7.21
C ARG A 125 9.19 -1.68 -6.66
N VAL A 126 8.90 -2.80 -6.02
CA VAL A 126 7.60 -3.07 -5.39
C VAL A 126 7.32 -2.05 -4.28
N ASP A 127 8.28 -1.85 -3.37
CA ASP A 127 8.17 -0.88 -2.29
C ASP A 127 8.00 0.56 -2.81
N THR A 128 8.75 0.93 -3.83
CA THR A 128 8.62 2.25 -4.48
C THR A 128 7.23 2.44 -5.09
N GLN A 129 6.63 1.40 -5.70
CA GLN A 129 5.26 1.50 -6.24
C GLN A 129 4.22 1.62 -5.13
N ALA A 130 4.37 0.88 -4.03
CA ALA A 130 3.50 1.00 -2.87
C ALA A 130 3.56 2.41 -2.26
N ALA A 131 4.76 2.97 -2.09
CA ALA A 131 4.93 4.34 -1.62
C ALA A 131 4.31 5.37 -2.59
N ARG A 132 4.46 5.18 -3.91
CA ARG A 132 3.87 6.07 -4.92
C ARG A 132 2.36 6.16 -4.84
N LEU A 133 1.67 5.06 -4.55
CA LEU A 133 0.22 5.08 -4.32
C LEU A 133 -0.17 6.04 -3.21
N LEU A 134 0.62 6.11 -2.14
CA LEU A 134 0.35 6.98 -0.99
C LEU A 134 0.66 8.44 -1.28
N TYR A 135 1.88 8.76 -1.74
CA TYR A 135 2.24 10.17 -1.94
C TYR A 135 1.63 10.81 -3.20
N LEU A 136 1.16 10.02 -4.17
CA LEU A 136 0.39 10.48 -5.33
C LEU A 136 -1.12 10.29 -5.16
N ALA A 137 -1.59 9.97 -3.96
CA ALA A 137 -3.00 9.72 -3.66
C ALA A 137 -3.94 10.88 -4.06
N HIS A 138 -3.43 12.11 -4.07
CA HIS A 138 -4.19 13.30 -4.49
C HIS A 138 -4.26 13.53 -6.00
N THR A 139 -3.62 12.69 -6.80
CA THR A 139 -3.57 12.83 -8.25
C THR A 139 -4.25 11.65 -8.94
N THR A 140 -4.83 11.90 -10.11
CA THR A 140 -5.39 10.84 -10.97
C THR A 140 -4.35 10.25 -11.94
N THR A 141 -3.13 10.81 -11.96
CA THR A 141 -2.09 10.45 -12.93
C THR A 141 -1.52 9.05 -12.71
N HIS A 142 -1.46 8.62 -11.44
CA HIS A 142 -0.88 7.33 -11.10
C HIS A 142 -1.96 6.25 -10.92
N GLN A 143 -3.04 6.58 -10.25
CA GLN A 143 -4.18 5.70 -10.07
C GLN A 143 -5.47 6.50 -9.87
N THR A 144 -6.52 6.05 -10.54
CA THR A 144 -7.90 6.50 -10.35
C THR A 144 -8.71 5.38 -9.71
N GLY A 145 -9.61 5.74 -8.79
CA GLY A 145 -10.62 4.80 -8.30
C GLY A 145 -11.65 4.46 -9.40
N GLY A 146 -12.52 3.50 -9.14
CA GLY A 146 -13.66 3.19 -10.02
C GLY A 146 -14.62 4.37 -10.18
N ASP A 147 -14.60 5.31 -9.26
CA ASP A 147 -15.35 6.56 -9.27
C ASP A 147 -14.70 7.67 -10.13
N ALA A 148 -13.62 7.37 -10.84
CA ALA A 148 -12.86 8.28 -11.71
C ALA A 148 -12.22 9.49 -10.98
N VAL A 149 -12.13 9.47 -9.65
CA VAL A 149 -11.43 10.49 -8.86
C VAL A 149 -10.15 9.96 -8.25
N SER A 150 -9.31 10.85 -7.72
CA SER A 150 -8.07 10.46 -7.03
C SER A 150 -8.37 9.72 -5.72
N LEU A 151 -7.45 8.86 -5.28
CA LEU A 151 -7.59 8.08 -4.04
C LEU A 151 -7.88 8.96 -2.82
N ALA A 152 -7.21 10.11 -2.71
CA ALA A 152 -7.49 11.13 -1.71
C ALA A 152 -8.25 12.30 -2.35
N ASN A 153 -9.54 12.42 -2.05
CA ASN A 153 -10.42 13.41 -2.68
C ASN A 153 -11.44 14.00 -1.70
N ALA A 154 -11.90 15.19 -2.05
CA ALA A 154 -12.94 15.88 -1.30
C ALA A 154 -14.37 15.39 -1.59
N ALA A 155 -14.57 14.67 -2.70
CA ALA A 155 -15.88 14.27 -3.18
C ALA A 155 -15.80 12.94 -3.93
N HIS A 156 -15.88 11.82 -3.19
CA HIS A 156 -16.10 10.50 -3.77
C HIS A 156 -17.61 10.33 -4.02
N PRO A 157 -18.04 10.27 -5.27
CA PRO A 157 -19.47 10.12 -5.57
C PRO A 157 -19.96 8.72 -5.18
N SER A 158 -21.24 8.57 -4.93
CA SER A 158 -21.90 7.27 -4.82
C SER A 158 -22.62 6.93 -6.12
N THR A 159 -22.73 5.66 -6.46
CA THR A 159 -23.54 5.19 -7.59
C THR A 159 -25.04 5.16 -7.25
N GLU A 160 -25.38 5.20 -5.95
CA GLU A 160 -26.78 5.13 -5.50
C GLU A 160 -27.39 6.54 -5.41
N PRO A 161 -28.59 6.74 -5.96
CA PRO A 161 -29.32 8.01 -5.85
C PRO A 161 -29.60 8.38 -4.40
N GLY A 162 -29.36 9.65 -4.06
CA GLY A 162 -29.66 10.19 -2.72
C GLY A 162 -28.58 9.96 -1.67
N VAL A 163 -27.54 9.19 -1.97
CA VAL A 163 -26.38 9.03 -1.07
C VAL A 163 -25.38 10.17 -1.33
N ALA A 164 -25.06 10.91 -0.27
CA ALA A 164 -24.16 12.05 -0.37
C ALA A 164 -22.73 11.64 -0.73
N THR A 165 -22.00 12.50 -1.43
CA THR A 165 -20.58 12.32 -1.70
C THR A 165 -19.79 12.27 -0.40
N GLN A 166 -18.77 11.42 -0.36
CA GLN A 166 -17.91 11.26 0.80
C GLN A 166 -16.56 11.92 0.59
N ARG A 167 -16.00 12.41 1.68
CA ARG A 167 -14.70 13.06 1.70
C ARG A 167 -13.75 12.25 2.56
N ASN A 168 -12.58 11.89 2.04
CA ASN A 168 -11.53 11.23 2.79
C ASN A 168 -10.32 12.12 3.14
N ILE A 169 -10.33 13.39 2.70
CA ILE A 169 -9.33 14.40 3.03
C ILE A 169 -9.86 15.46 4.00
N PRO A 170 -9.00 16.23 4.68
CA PRO A 170 -9.42 17.34 5.55
C PRO A 170 -10.25 18.40 4.80
N PRO A 171 -11.18 19.11 5.47
CA PRO A 171 -11.98 20.16 4.87
C PRO A 171 -11.23 21.50 4.77
N THR A 172 -9.98 21.46 4.30
CA THR A 172 -9.14 22.63 4.02
C THR A 172 -9.06 22.87 2.53
N ALA A 173 -8.76 24.09 2.11
CA ALA A 173 -8.62 24.43 0.70
C ALA A 173 -7.48 23.62 0.02
N GLU A 174 -6.42 23.32 0.78
CA GLU A 174 -5.25 22.57 0.32
C GLU A 174 -5.40 21.06 0.44
N GLY A 175 -6.48 20.57 1.11
CA GLY A 175 -6.72 19.14 1.29
C GLY A 175 -5.76 18.44 2.26
N HIS A 176 -4.90 19.19 2.94
CA HIS A 176 -3.99 18.64 3.96
C HIS A 176 -3.92 19.54 5.19
N VAL A 177 -3.51 18.98 6.31
CA VAL A 177 -3.26 19.68 7.57
C VAL A 177 -1.98 19.13 8.20
N PRO A 178 -1.21 19.95 8.95
CA PRO A 178 -0.05 19.48 9.69
C PRO A 178 -0.44 18.36 10.67
N LEU A 179 0.47 17.41 10.88
CA LEU A 179 0.28 16.35 11.86
C LEU A 179 0.16 16.93 13.28
N SER A 180 -0.99 16.73 13.88
CA SER A 180 -1.30 17.22 15.23
C SER A 180 -2.32 16.30 15.90
N TYR A 181 -2.44 16.40 17.23
CA TYR A 181 -3.43 15.64 17.99
C TYR A 181 -4.85 15.83 17.44
N THR A 182 -5.25 17.08 17.25
CA THR A 182 -6.59 17.43 16.72
C THR A 182 -6.80 16.91 15.32
N ALA A 183 -5.77 16.98 14.44
CA ALA A 183 -5.84 16.47 13.09
C ALA A 183 -6.04 14.94 13.08
N LEU A 184 -5.33 14.20 13.93
CA LEU A 184 -5.47 12.74 14.07
C LEU A 184 -6.85 12.35 14.62
N VAL A 185 -7.36 13.04 15.65
CA VAL A 185 -8.71 12.79 16.17
C VAL A 185 -9.76 13.04 15.10
N ASN A 186 -9.64 14.11 14.33
CA ASN A 186 -10.56 14.45 13.26
C ASN A 186 -10.49 13.42 12.13
N ALA A 187 -9.31 12.95 11.74
CA ALA A 187 -9.14 11.90 10.73
C ALA A 187 -9.80 10.59 11.19
N ARG A 188 -9.52 10.14 12.43
CA ARG A 188 -10.16 8.95 13.02
C ARG A 188 -11.69 9.05 13.03
N ASN A 189 -12.22 10.20 13.45
CA ASN A 189 -13.66 10.41 13.50
C ASN A 189 -14.28 10.40 12.10
N ARG A 190 -13.57 10.88 11.09
CA ARG A 190 -14.01 10.87 9.69
C ARG A 190 -14.08 9.45 9.15
N ILE A 191 -13.02 8.65 9.31
CA ILE A 191 -13.01 7.24 8.89
C ILE A 191 -14.18 6.48 9.51
N ASN A 192 -14.47 6.72 10.79
CA ASN A 192 -15.58 6.07 11.49
C ASN A 192 -16.98 6.57 11.06
N ARG A 193 -17.06 7.59 10.21
CA ARG A 193 -18.33 8.11 9.66
C ARG A 193 -18.53 7.79 8.18
N PHE A 194 -17.69 6.95 7.59
CA PHE A 194 -17.89 6.51 6.22
C PHE A 194 -19.13 5.63 6.10
N TYR A 195 -19.77 5.74 4.95
CA TYR A 195 -20.96 4.99 4.57
C TYR A 195 -20.64 4.03 3.44
N ASP A 196 -21.43 2.98 3.33
CA ASP A 196 -21.43 2.13 2.14
C ASP A 196 -22.21 2.78 0.98
N LEU A 197 -22.36 2.03 -0.13
CA LEU A 197 -23.10 2.51 -1.31
C LEU A 197 -24.60 2.78 -1.02
N LYS A 198 -25.17 2.19 0.02
CA LYS A 198 -26.58 2.39 0.45
C LYS A 198 -26.73 3.47 1.52
N GLY A 199 -25.65 4.16 1.87
CA GLY A 199 -25.67 5.19 2.91
C GLY A 199 -25.68 4.64 4.34
N ILE A 200 -25.43 3.36 4.53
CA ILE A 200 -25.32 2.74 5.86
C ILE A 200 -23.90 2.97 6.39
N GLN A 201 -23.81 3.50 7.60
CA GLN A 201 -22.52 3.75 8.24
C GLN A 201 -21.73 2.45 8.42
N LEU A 202 -20.49 2.46 7.98
CA LEU A 202 -19.57 1.33 8.13
C LEU A 202 -19.25 1.09 9.61
N LYS A 203 -18.91 -0.16 9.92
CA LYS A 203 -18.47 -0.51 11.28
C LYS A 203 -17.21 0.28 11.63
N ARG A 204 -17.09 0.64 12.91
CA ARG A 204 -15.96 1.39 13.44
C ARG A 204 -14.63 0.69 13.13
N ALA A 205 -13.73 1.39 12.48
CA ALA A 205 -12.37 0.91 12.24
C ALA A 205 -11.60 0.80 13.57
N ARG A 206 -11.01 -0.37 13.83
CA ARG A 206 -10.33 -0.65 15.09
C ARG A 206 -8.80 -0.63 14.96
N ASN A 207 -8.29 -1.13 13.85
CA ASN A 207 -6.85 -1.29 13.61
C ASN A 207 -6.34 -0.21 12.65
N LEU A 208 -6.43 1.05 13.07
CA LEU A 208 -5.89 2.16 12.30
C LEU A 208 -4.38 2.24 12.48
N LYS A 209 -3.67 2.50 11.39
CA LYS A 209 -2.22 2.70 11.37
C LYS A 209 -1.92 4.05 10.74
N LEU A 210 -1.10 4.84 11.40
CA LEU A 210 -0.65 6.13 10.89
C LEU A 210 0.54 5.93 9.95
N LEU A 211 0.40 6.34 8.70
CA LEU A 211 1.46 6.32 7.70
C LEU A 211 2.10 7.72 7.62
N ILE A 212 3.39 7.80 7.80
CA ILE A 212 4.14 9.06 7.87
C ILE A 212 5.45 8.98 7.11
N PRO A 213 5.96 10.10 6.58
CA PRO A 213 7.34 10.20 6.14
C PRO A 213 8.31 10.23 7.32
N LEU A 214 9.58 9.98 7.05
CA LEU A 214 10.63 9.95 8.07
C LEU A 214 10.71 11.24 8.91
N GLU A 215 10.51 12.39 8.27
CA GLU A 215 10.60 13.70 8.91
C GLU A 215 9.53 13.93 10.00
N LEU A 216 8.42 13.19 9.93
CA LEU A 216 7.35 13.29 10.94
C LEU A 216 7.47 12.25 12.05
N GLU A 217 8.47 11.40 12.04
CA GLU A 217 8.59 10.30 13.00
C GLU A 217 8.66 10.78 14.45
N ASP A 218 9.48 11.79 14.74
CA ASP A 218 9.58 12.35 16.08
C ASP A 218 8.27 12.98 16.55
N THR A 219 7.56 13.64 15.65
CA THR A 219 6.25 14.23 15.95
C THR A 219 5.23 13.13 16.24
N ALA A 220 5.21 12.06 15.45
CA ALA A 220 4.32 10.93 15.69
C ALA A 220 4.63 10.22 17.02
N LYS A 221 5.91 9.99 17.35
CA LYS A 221 6.30 9.40 18.64
C LYS A 221 5.79 10.26 19.83
N ARG A 222 5.94 11.58 19.76
CA ARG A 222 5.43 12.48 20.80
C ARG A 222 3.91 12.43 20.92
N LEU A 223 3.18 12.34 19.79
CA LEU A 223 1.73 12.32 19.80
C LEU A 223 1.15 10.97 20.25
N LEU A 224 1.79 9.85 19.89
CA LEU A 224 1.23 8.51 20.11
C LEU A 224 1.72 7.86 21.42
N TYR A 225 2.99 8.06 21.78
CA TYR A 225 3.59 7.34 22.91
C TYR A 225 3.67 8.14 24.20
N THR A 226 3.30 9.42 24.18
CA THR A 226 3.22 10.21 25.40
C THR A 226 1.91 9.87 26.13
N PRO A 227 1.95 9.45 27.41
CA PRO A 227 0.72 9.10 28.16
C PRO A 227 -0.19 10.30 28.42
N LYS A 228 0.38 11.48 28.41
CA LYS A 228 -0.33 12.76 28.58
C LYS A 228 -0.29 13.56 27.29
N LEU A 229 -1.29 14.43 27.09
CA LEU A 229 -1.34 15.31 25.93
C LEU A 229 -0.19 16.32 25.97
N PRO A 230 0.69 16.35 24.95
CA PRO A 230 1.77 17.34 24.93
C PRO A 230 1.20 18.74 24.71
N GLY A 231 1.67 19.71 25.54
CA GLY A 231 1.30 21.12 25.42
C GLY A 231 -0.02 21.52 26.09
N THR A 232 -0.58 20.69 26.97
CA THR A 232 -1.73 21.06 27.81
C THR A 232 -1.31 21.17 29.26
N ASP A 233 -1.72 22.26 29.92
CA ASP A 233 -1.49 22.49 31.36
C ASP A 233 -2.39 21.56 32.20
N LEU A 234 -3.47 21.03 31.63
CA LEU A 234 -4.49 20.23 32.31
C LEU A 234 -4.09 18.76 32.51
N ASN A 235 -2.93 18.34 32.00
CA ASN A 235 -2.42 16.97 32.17
C ASN A 235 -3.39 15.87 31.71
N ASP A 236 -4.14 16.14 30.62
CA ASP A 236 -5.16 15.25 30.07
C ASP A 236 -4.56 13.94 29.53
N ASN A 237 -5.33 12.88 29.62
CA ASN A 237 -4.90 11.58 29.09
C ASN A 237 -4.89 11.56 27.57
N ASN A 238 -3.86 10.97 26.98
CA ASN A 238 -3.75 10.79 25.54
C ASN A 238 -4.66 9.65 25.07
N THR A 239 -5.71 9.99 24.33
CA THR A 239 -6.67 9.01 23.77
C THR A 239 -6.18 8.34 22.46
N LEU A 240 -5.03 8.74 21.94
CA LEU A 240 -4.42 8.19 20.72
C LEU A 240 -3.33 7.14 21.00
N SER A 241 -3.05 6.86 22.26
CA SER A 241 -1.98 5.93 22.69
C SER A 241 -2.11 4.48 22.16
N GLY A 242 -3.25 4.13 21.58
CA GLY A 242 -3.47 2.82 20.96
C GLY A 242 -3.20 2.77 19.44
N LEU A 243 -2.87 3.90 18.81
CA LEU A 243 -2.52 3.94 17.40
C LEU A 243 -1.06 3.55 17.20
N THR A 244 -0.81 2.76 16.16
CA THR A 244 0.54 2.44 15.68
C THR A 244 0.90 3.32 14.49
N TYR A 245 2.18 3.54 14.26
CA TYR A 245 2.63 4.23 13.05
C TYR A 245 3.57 3.36 12.23
N GLN A 246 3.69 3.68 10.95
CA GLN A 246 4.66 3.11 10.02
C GLN A 246 5.30 4.24 9.23
N VAL A 247 6.62 4.25 9.21
CA VAL A 247 7.38 5.16 8.33
C VAL A 247 7.30 4.62 6.92
N VAL A 248 6.99 5.51 5.97
CA VAL A 248 6.97 5.23 4.53
C VAL A 248 8.24 5.78 3.93
N ASP A 249 9.17 4.89 3.57
CA ASP A 249 10.35 5.27 2.81
C ASP A 249 9.98 5.58 1.36
N TRP A 250 10.94 6.06 0.57
CA TRP A 250 10.75 6.43 -0.85
C TRP A 250 9.81 7.62 -1.09
N GLN A 251 9.44 8.34 -0.05
CA GLN A 251 8.65 9.55 -0.19
C GLN A 251 9.55 10.71 -0.62
N PRO A 252 9.20 11.48 -1.68
CA PRO A 252 10.01 12.60 -2.10
C PRO A 252 10.00 13.72 -1.06
N SER A 253 11.10 14.45 -0.90
CA SER A 253 11.25 15.55 0.07
C SER A 253 10.15 16.62 -0.04
N THR A 254 9.58 16.80 -1.24
CA THR A 254 8.44 17.70 -1.47
C THR A 254 7.14 17.23 -0.78
N ARG A 255 7.11 16.02 -0.25
CA ARG A 255 5.96 15.39 0.41
C ARG A 255 6.23 15.04 1.88
N SER A 256 7.31 15.59 2.44
CA SER A 256 7.78 15.32 3.82
C SER A 256 6.78 15.68 4.93
N THR A 257 5.70 16.38 4.61
CA THR A 257 4.63 16.73 5.57
C THR A 257 3.33 15.96 5.36
N GLN A 258 3.25 15.09 4.35
CA GLN A 258 2.05 14.30 4.09
C GLN A 258 1.97 13.09 5.04
N TRP A 259 0.79 12.86 5.56
CA TRP A 259 0.48 11.71 6.41
C TRP A 259 -0.91 11.16 6.06
N ALA A 260 -1.13 9.89 6.38
CA ALA A 260 -2.41 9.19 6.19
C ALA A 260 -2.72 8.32 7.43
N LEU A 261 -4.02 8.09 7.65
CA LEU A 261 -4.51 7.23 8.73
C LEU A 261 -5.43 6.16 8.15
#